data_1a118b5f29ab2d30d4e44f9bc832491c
#
_entry.id   1a118b5f29ab2d30d4e44f9bc832491c
#
_cell.length_a   1.000
_cell.length_b   1.000
_cell.length_c   1.000
_cell.angle_alpha   90.00
_cell.angle_beta   90.00
_cell.angle_gamma   90.00
#
_symmetry.space_group_name_H-M   'P 1'
#
loop_
_entity.id
_entity.type
_entity.pdbx_description
1 polymer ?
#
loop_
_entity_poly.entity_id
_entity_poly.type
_entity_poly.pdbx_seq_one_letter_code
_entity_poly.pdbx_strand_id
1 'polypeptide(L)'
;MCVRCAEISRRSLLVGGGAVAASMAAGVAQARIRPADMVPLIGPGFKPTDEDEKGIWQLMDRAEEEISGSNLLIKDPELISYLQGIIGSVGGPAAKDMRIYLAHVPDFNAMMFPSGFSVIFTGLLLRMRSEAQLAGVVAHESGHFLRRHMIRSWRDQRKKTDLFAIGAMAASVGGAAGGVYLGDYVQLAQLGTILSLFSYSRAMEAEADAMGARLIAEAGYPPIEMANAWGQLIGEEDASARYRRKRRRRGSLFDTHPSPTSRMADLKLSAAEVTAPGRAYDSGRARYLSKIASIRPMMLDDQVRLNDPGASQYLLNTLALDGWNGLLRYYEGEVWRLRSRAGDDARAAQSYAVAVAYPDAPPEAWRSHGLALYKEGRSGEAKAALGRYLQMKPGAPDAPFIRQMVG
;
A
#
# COMPACT_ATOMS: atom_id res chain seq x y z
N MET A 1 38.76 49.09 32.52
CA MET A 1 39.40 48.27 31.50
C MET A 1 38.35 47.91 30.47
N CYS A 2 38.45 48.52 29.32
CA CYS A 2 37.43 48.50 28.27
C CYS A 2 37.73 47.34 27.31
N VAL A 3 36.77 46.38 27.16
CA VAL A 3 36.89 45.31 26.17
C VAL A 3 36.18 45.79 24.89
N ARG A 4 36.96 45.91 23.80
CA ARG A 4 36.52 46.33 22.50
C ARG A 4 35.52 45.33 21.89
N CYS A 5 34.30 45.77 21.56
CA CYS A 5 33.40 45.08 20.64
C CYS A 5 33.98 45.19 19.24
N ALA A 6 34.28 44.06 18.62
CA ALA A 6 34.60 43.99 17.22
C ALA A 6 33.32 44.05 16.40
N GLU A 7 33.11 45.11 15.62
CA GLU A 7 32.03 45.23 14.66
C GLU A 7 32.26 44.21 13.49
N ILE A 8 31.37 43.24 13.38
CA ILE A 8 31.34 42.33 12.24
C ILE A 8 30.67 43.09 11.07
N SER A 9 31.46 43.40 10.04
CA SER A 9 31.01 44.10 8.84
C SER A 9 29.96 43.30 8.10
N ARG A 10 28.86 43.96 7.63
CA ARG A 10 27.80 43.37 6.81
C ARG A 10 28.31 42.69 5.51
N ARG A 11 29.52 43.04 5.03
CA ARG A 11 30.18 42.40 3.89
C ARG A 11 30.73 41.01 4.22
N SER A 12 31.16 40.74 5.45
CA SER A 12 31.66 39.42 5.87
C SER A 12 30.50 38.39 6.01
N LEU A 13 29.28 38.83 6.28
CA LEU A 13 28.08 38.00 6.34
C LEU A 13 27.59 37.55 4.95
N LEU A 14 27.81 38.40 3.90
CA LEU A 14 27.40 38.07 2.54
C LEU A 14 28.35 37.08 1.84
N VAL A 15 29.63 37.07 2.20
CA VAL A 15 30.62 36.14 1.64
C VAL A 15 30.51 34.76 2.32
N GLY A 16 30.18 34.72 3.62
CA GLY A 16 29.95 33.45 4.34
C GLY A 16 28.64 32.75 3.93
N GLY A 17 27.58 33.54 3.64
CA GLY A 17 26.29 33.01 3.21
C GLY A 17 26.28 32.39 1.80
N GLY A 18 27.10 32.94 0.90
CA GLY A 18 27.25 32.44 -0.47
C GLY A 18 27.97 31.08 -0.56
N ALA A 19 28.96 30.86 0.29
CA ALA A 19 29.71 29.60 0.34
C ALA A 19 28.90 28.44 0.93
N VAL A 20 28.03 28.71 1.92
CA VAL A 20 27.14 27.69 2.51
C VAL A 20 26.00 27.35 1.56
N ALA A 21 25.45 28.33 0.82
CA ALA A 21 24.41 28.08 -0.18
C ALA A 21 24.94 27.29 -1.41
N ALA A 22 26.20 27.57 -1.82
CA ALA A 22 26.84 26.82 -2.90
C ALA A 22 27.20 25.39 -2.48
N SER A 23 27.53 25.14 -1.19
CA SER A 23 27.81 23.80 -0.67
C SER A 23 26.53 22.95 -0.51
N MET A 24 25.37 23.57 -0.28
CA MET A 24 24.09 22.83 -0.22
C MET A 24 23.53 22.52 -1.60
N ALA A 25 23.87 23.29 -2.64
CA ALA A 25 23.48 22.98 -4.02
C ALA A 25 24.35 21.91 -4.68
N ALA A 26 25.57 21.66 -4.18
CA ALA A 26 26.48 20.63 -4.72
C ALA A 26 26.29 19.23 -4.10
N GLY A 27 25.35 19.06 -3.16
CA GLY A 27 25.26 17.88 -2.29
C GLY A 27 24.25 16.82 -2.68
N VAL A 28 23.59 16.87 -3.84
CA VAL A 28 22.66 15.81 -4.29
C VAL A 28 22.86 15.51 -5.76
N ALA A 29 24.07 15.29 -6.20
CA ALA A 29 24.31 14.42 -7.33
C ALA A 29 24.11 12.99 -6.80
N GLN A 30 22.88 12.51 -6.85
CA GLN A 30 22.58 11.10 -6.61
C GLN A 30 23.47 10.30 -7.56
N ALA A 31 24.36 9.48 -7.01
CA ALA A 31 25.22 8.63 -7.80
C ALA A 31 24.32 7.73 -8.66
N ARG A 32 24.11 8.07 -9.94
CA ARG A 32 23.41 7.21 -10.89
C ARG A 32 24.17 5.90 -10.92
N ILE A 33 23.48 4.82 -10.58
CA ILE A 33 24.05 3.48 -10.66
C ILE A 33 24.31 3.21 -12.15
N ARG A 34 25.57 3.05 -12.52
CA ARG A 34 25.93 2.72 -13.89
C ARG A 34 25.53 1.28 -14.18
N PRO A 35 25.01 0.94 -15.37
CA PRO A 35 24.66 -0.42 -15.74
C PRO A 35 25.80 -1.44 -15.50
N ALA A 36 27.05 -1.02 -15.63
CA ALA A 36 28.24 -1.84 -15.38
C ALA A 36 28.44 -2.21 -13.90
N ASP A 37 27.88 -1.43 -12.97
CA ASP A 37 28.01 -1.64 -11.53
C ASP A 37 26.86 -2.47 -10.96
N MET A 38 25.93 -2.91 -11.81
CA MET A 38 24.74 -3.65 -11.39
C MET A 38 25.05 -5.14 -11.23
N VAL A 39 24.63 -5.70 -10.09
CA VAL A 39 24.66 -7.17 -9.87
C VAL A 39 23.85 -7.85 -10.97
N PRO A 40 24.33 -8.94 -11.59
CA PRO A 40 23.57 -9.70 -12.59
C PRO A 40 22.19 -10.11 -12.06
N LEU A 41 21.18 -10.04 -12.93
CA LEU A 41 19.83 -10.51 -12.60
C LEU A 41 19.83 -12.02 -12.39
N ILE A 42 19.04 -12.49 -11.42
CA ILE A 42 18.73 -13.92 -11.36
C ILE A 42 17.82 -14.30 -12.54
N GLY A 43 18.09 -15.47 -13.10
CA GLY A 43 17.30 -16.05 -14.20
C GLY A 43 16.27 -17.06 -13.70
N PRO A 44 15.50 -17.65 -14.65
CA PRO A 44 14.54 -18.70 -14.32
C PRO A 44 15.22 -19.89 -13.66
N GLY A 45 14.57 -20.47 -12.65
CA GLY A 45 15.06 -21.64 -11.93
C GLY A 45 16.30 -21.38 -11.08
N PHE A 46 16.61 -20.12 -10.75
CA PHE A 46 17.73 -19.80 -9.88
C PHE A 46 17.62 -20.54 -8.55
N LYS A 47 18.75 -21.14 -8.13
CA LYS A 47 18.91 -21.76 -6.81
C LYS A 47 20.14 -21.17 -6.13
N PRO A 48 20.08 -20.86 -4.83
CA PRO A 48 21.23 -20.37 -4.10
C PRO A 48 22.34 -21.43 -4.03
N THR A 49 23.58 -20.98 -4.18
CA THR A 49 24.75 -21.85 -4.11
C THR A 49 25.49 -21.74 -2.79
N ASP A 50 25.46 -20.57 -2.13
CA ASP A 50 26.10 -20.38 -0.84
C ASP A 50 25.17 -20.76 0.34
N GLU A 51 25.76 -21.20 1.45
CA GLU A 51 25.04 -21.76 2.60
C GLU A 51 24.17 -20.68 3.31
N ASP A 52 24.62 -19.43 3.34
CA ASP A 52 23.88 -18.34 3.97
C ASP A 52 22.56 -18.08 3.24
N GLU A 53 22.62 -18.02 1.90
CA GLU A 53 21.42 -17.80 1.10
C GLU A 53 20.50 -19.02 1.10
N LYS A 54 21.06 -20.23 1.08
CA LYS A 54 20.28 -21.47 1.24
C LYS A 54 19.50 -21.46 2.56
N GLY A 55 20.14 -21.07 3.67
CA GLY A 55 19.48 -20.96 4.97
C GLY A 55 18.34 -19.97 4.99
N ILE A 56 18.51 -18.80 4.35
CA ILE A 56 17.45 -17.80 4.21
C ILE A 56 16.31 -18.36 3.35
N TRP A 57 16.60 -19.02 2.25
CA TRP A 57 15.57 -19.62 1.40
C TRP A 57 14.74 -20.67 2.16
N GLN A 58 15.40 -21.58 2.90
CA GLN A 58 14.70 -22.57 3.73
C GLN A 58 13.79 -21.93 4.78
N LEU A 59 14.23 -20.81 5.39
CA LEU A 59 13.39 -20.05 6.31
C LEU A 59 12.16 -19.46 5.60
N MET A 60 12.36 -18.90 4.41
CA MET A 60 11.28 -18.32 3.63
C MET A 60 10.31 -19.35 3.07
N ASP A 61 10.78 -20.53 2.69
CA ASP A 61 9.93 -21.63 2.24
C ASP A 61 9.01 -22.13 3.36
N ARG A 62 9.51 -22.22 4.61
CA ARG A 62 8.67 -22.51 5.78
C ARG A 62 7.64 -21.41 6.04
N ALA A 63 8.06 -20.15 5.95
CA ALA A 63 7.17 -19.03 6.11
C ALA A 63 6.07 -19.01 5.04
N GLU A 64 6.39 -19.37 3.79
CA GLU A 64 5.41 -19.53 2.72
C GLU A 64 4.41 -20.66 3.01
N GLU A 65 4.87 -21.79 3.50
CA GLU A 65 4.00 -22.90 3.90
C GLU A 65 3.00 -22.48 4.98
N GLU A 66 3.46 -21.78 6.02
CA GLU A 66 2.60 -21.23 7.07
C GLU A 66 1.60 -20.22 6.53
N ILE A 67 2.04 -19.27 5.69
CA ILE A 67 1.15 -18.25 5.09
C ILE A 67 0.10 -18.90 4.21
N SER A 68 0.46 -19.87 3.39
CA SER A 68 -0.46 -20.53 2.44
C SER A 68 -1.67 -21.17 3.12
N GLY A 69 -1.48 -21.59 4.39
CA GLY A 69 -2.53 -22.10 5.27
C GLY A 69 -3.39 -21.04 5.96
N SER A 70 -2.98 -19.75 5.94
CA SER A 70 -3.61 -18.69 6.72
C SER A 70 -5.06 -18.40 6.28
N ASN A 71 -5.93 -18.12 7.29
CA ASN A 71 -7.29 -17.64 7.07
C ASN A 71 -7.37 -16.17 6.64
N LEU A 72 -6.25 -15.45 6.71
CA LEU A 72 -6.17 -14.08 6.19
C LEU A 72 -6.06 -14.02 4.66
N LEU A 73 -5.76 -15.14 4.01
CA LEU A 73 -5.65 -15.14 2.55
C LEU A 73 -7.02 -15.12 1.88
N ILE A 74 -7.15 -14.22 0.93
CA ILE A 74 -8.25 -14.24 -0.04
C ILE A 74 -7.91 -15.29 -1.09
N LYS A 75 -8.74 -16.35 -1.13
CA LYS A 75 -8.55 -17.53 -2.02
C LYS A 75 -9.52 -17.50 -3.20
N ASP A 76 -9.77 -16.30 -3.78
CA ASP A 76 -10.56 -16.14 -5.00
C ASP A 76 -9.68 -16.52 -6.22
N PRO A 77 -9.98 -17.63 -6.92
CA PRO A 77 -9.11 -18.12 -7.99
C PRO A 77 -8.98 -17.15 -9.18
N GLU A 78 -10.05 -16.41 -9.51
CA GLU A 78 -10.01 -15.44 -10.62
C GLU A 78 -9.14 -14.24 -10.27
N LEU A 79 -9.29 -13.73 -9.06
CA LEU A 79 -8.51 -12.60 -8.57
C LEU A 79 -7.02 -12.98 -8.43
N ILE A 80 -6.73 -14.15 -7.86
CA ILE A 80 -5.34 -14.64 -7.73
C ILE A 80 -4.71 -14.87 -9.11
N SER A 81 -5.44 -15.48 -10.05
CA SER A 81 -4.96 -15.66 -11.44
C SER A 81 -4.68 -14.32 -12.12
N TYR A 82 -5.53 -13.33 -11.91
CA TYR A 82 -5.32 -11.98 -12.42
C TYR A 82 -4.05 -11.34 -11.84
N LEU A 83 -3.85 -11.40 -10.51
CA LEU A 83 -2.66 -10.88 -9.85
C LEU A 83 -1.38 -11.62 -10.31
N GLN A 84 -1.46 -12.95 -10.46
CA GLN A 84 -0.37 -13.75 -11.00
C GLN A 84 -0.03 -13.37 -12.45
N GLY A 85 -1.04 -13.00 -13.25
CA GLY A 85 -0.84 -12.48 -14.60
C GLY A 85 -0.07 -11.16 -14.63
N ILE A 86 -0.31 -10.27 -13.65
CA ILE A 86 0.48 -9.03 -13.50
C ILE A 86 1.94 -9.37 -13.19
N ILE A 87 2.20 -10.26 -12.22
CA ILE A 87 3.57 -10.74 -11.96
C ILE A 87 4.20 -11.32 -13.24
N GLY A 88 3.45 -12.13 -13.99
CA GLY A 88 3.91 -12.70 -15.24
C GLY A 88 4.38 -11.66 -16.27
N SER A 89 3.74 -10.49 -16.29
CA SER A 89 4.08 -9.41 -17.22
C SER A 89 5.23 -8.51 -16.75
N VAL A 90 5.40 -8.32 -15.44
CA VAL A 90 6.39 -7.37 -14.89
C VAL A 90 7.45 -8.01 -13.98
N GLY A 91 7.41 -9.33 -13.80
CA GLY A 91 8.39 -10.06 -12.97
C GLY A 91 9.76 -10.26 -13.63
N GLY A 92 9.92 -9.85 -14.88
CA GLY A 92 11.17 -9.99 -15.61
C GLY A 92 11.56 -11.44 -15.89
N PRO A 93 12.86 -11.77 -15.98
CA PRO A 93 13.33 -13.09 -16.42
C PRO A 93 12.93 -14.23 -15.48
N ALA A 94 12.74 -13.98 -14.19
CA ALA A 94 12.36 -14.97 -13.19
C ALA A 94 10.86 -14.93 -12.81
N ALA A 95 10.00 -14.32 -13.62
CA ALA A 95 8.57 -14.19 -13.35
C ALA A 95 7.85 -15.53 -13.08
N LYS A 96 8.31 -16.61 -13.72
CA LYS A 96 7.76 -17.97 -13.54
C LYS A 96 8.04 -18.56 -12.16
N ASP A 97 9.08 -18.08 -11.49
CA ASP A 97 9.46 -18.53 -10.15
C ASP A 97 8.76 -17.69 -9.06
N MET A 98 8.04 -16.64 -9.44
CA MET A 98 7.33 -15.78 -8.52
C MET A 98 5.91 -16.28 -8.26
N ARG A 99 5.49 -16.21 -7.00
CA ARG A 99 4.16 -16.64 -6.53
C ARG A 99 3.52 -15.52 -5.73
N ILE A 100 2.20 -15.34 -5.83
CA ILE A 100 1.49 -14.25 -5.18
C ILE A 100 0.43 -14.76 -4.21
N TYR A 101 0.37 -14.13 -3.06
CA TYR A 101 -0.65 -14.30 -2.04
C TYR A 101 -1.33 -12.96 -1.77
N LEU A 102 -2.65 -12.95 -1.65
CA LEU A 102 -3.42 -11.77 -1.30
C LEU A 102 -3.91 -11.89 0.15
N ALA A 103 -3.39 -11.05 1.02
CA ALA A 103 -3.78 -11.03 2.43
C ALA A 103 -4.84 -9.96 2.69
N HIS A 104 -5.89 -10.33 3.42
CA HIS A 104 -6.94 -9.43 3.91
C HIS A 104 -6.41 -8.58 5.06
N VAL A 105 -5.64 -7.57 4.72
CA VAL A 105 -5.04 -6.60 5.65
C VAL A 105 -5.22 -5.20 5.08
N PRO A 106 -5.82 -4.27 5.86
CA PRO A 106 -6.17 -2.92 5.36
C PRO A 106 -4.98 -1.97 5.22
N ASP A 107 -3.80 -2.38 5.63
CA ASP A 107 -2.59 -1.57 5.49
C ASP A 107 -2.10 -1.52 4.04
N PHE A 108 -1.43 -0.43 3.69
CA PHE A 108 -0.73 -0.33 2.41
C PHE A 108 0.60 -1.07 2.49
N ASN A 109 0.66 -2.27 1.91
CA ASN A 109 1.91 -3.03 1.85
C ASN A 109 1.93 -4.06 0.72
N ALA A 110 3.13 -4.34 0.22
CA ALA A 110 3.49 -5.49 -0.59
C ALA A 110 4.88 -5.95 -0.16
N MET A 111 5.12 -7.24 -0.22
CA MET A 111 6.39 -7.85 0.22
C MET A 111 6.79 -8.92 -0.77
N MET A 112 8.05 -8.90 -1.22
CA MET A 112 8.64 -9.94 -2.06
C MET A 112 9.79 -10.60 -1.30
N PHE A 113 9.78 -11.91 -1.23
CA PHE A 113 10.73 -12.70 -0.46
C PHE A 113 11.79 -13.36 -1.35
N PRO A 114 12.98 -13.68 -0.81
CA PRO A 114 14.10 -14.23 -1.57
C PRO A 114 13.80 -15.54 -2.32
N SER A 115 12.87 -16.37 -1.82
CA SER A 115 12.44 -17.61 -2.47
C SER A 115 11.38 -17.39 -3.57
N GLY A 116 11.00 -16.13 -3.84
CA GLY A 116 10.12 -15.76 -4.95
C GLY A 116 8.64 -15.70 -4.62
N PHE A 117 8.20 -15.94 -3.39
CA PHE A 117 6.81 -15.65 -3.04
C PHE A 117 6.62 -14.18 -2.64
N SER A 118 5.44 -13.66 -2.88
CA SER A 118 5.05 -12.31 -2.51
C SER A 118 3.70 -12.29 -1.82
N VAL A 119 3.55 -11.34 -0.90
CA VAL A 119 2.27 -11.09 -0.21
C VAL A 119 1.85 -9.66 -0.50
N ILE A 120 0.67 -9.50 -1.09
CA ILE A 120 0.03 -8.21 -1.32
C ILE A 120 -1.10 -8.05 -0.32
N PHE A 121 -1.21 -6.85 0.28
CA PHE A 121 -2.29 -6.54 1.20
C PHE A 121 -3.48 -5.89 0.47
N THR A 122 -4.69 -6.17 0.94
CA THR A 122 -5.92 -5.57 0.39
C THR A 122 -5.92 -4.05 0.48
N GLY A 123 -5.27 -3.49 1.50
CA GLY A 123 -5.11 -2.04 1.64
C GLY A 123 -4.30 -1.40 0.51
N LEU A 124 -3.35 -2.12 -0.07
CA LEU A 124 -2.64 -1.69 -1.28
C LEU A 124 -3.59 -1.69 -2.49
N LEU A 125 -4.33 -2.79 -2.70
CA LEU A 125 -5.28 -2.86 -3.83
C LEU A 125 -6.30 -1.72 -3.77
N LEU A 126 -6.85 -1.41 -2.60
CA LEU A 126 -7.83 -0.34 -2.47
C LEU A 126 -7.30 1.03 -2.91
N ARG A 127 -6.00 1.27 -2.77
CA ARG A 127 -5.34 2.55 -3.08
C ARG A 127 -4.89 2.69 -4.52
N MET A 128 -4.78 1.60 -5.26
CA MET A 128 -4.41 1.66 -6.67
C MET A 128 -5.60 2.11 -7.53
N ARG A 129 -5.35 2.97 -8.50
CA ARG A 129 -6.36 3.49 -9.44
C ARG A 129 -6.40 2.74 -10.75
N SER A 130 -5.37 1.97 -11.02
CA SER A 130 -5.22 1.26 -12.28
C SER A 130 -4.35 0.02 -12.13
N GLU A 131 -4.43 -0.87 -13.10
CA GLU A 131 -3.54 -2.02 -13.20
C GLU A 131 -2.07 -1.59 -13.31
N ALA A 132 -1.81 -0.51 -14.04
CA ALA A 132 -0.46 0.03 -14.19
C ALA A 132 0.16 0.48 -12.86
N GLN A 133 -0.64 1.03 -11.93
CA GLN A 133 -0.14 1.38 -10.60
C GLN A 133 0.20 0.13 -9.79
N LEU A 134 -0.67 -0.87 -9.82
CA LEU A 134 -0.39 -2.15 -9.17
C LEU A 134 0.83 -2.83 -9.79
N ALA A 135 0.90 -2.87 -11.11
CA ALA A 135 2.04 -3.40 -11.85
C ALA A 135 3.34 -2.67 -11.49
N GLY A 136 3.28 -1.35 -11.28
CA GLY A 136 4.41 -0.55 -10.82
C GLY A 136 4.96 -0.96 -9.46
N VAL A 137 4.07 -1.22 -8.49
CA VAL A 137 4.47 -1.74 -7.17
C VAL A 137 5.05 -3.14 -7.30
N VAL A 138 4.38 -4.03 -8.03
CA VAL A 138 4.85 -5.41 -8.26
C VAL A 138 6.20 -5.43 -8.98
N ALA A 139 6.40 -4.56 -9.98
CA ALA A 139 7.67 -4.45 -10.71
C ALA A 139 8.81 -3.94 -9.81
N HIS A 140 8.51 -3.01 -8.89
CA HIS A 140 9.48 -2.55 -7.89
C HIS A 140 9.91 -3.70 -6.96
N GLU A 141 8.95 -4.44 -6.41
CA GLU A 141 9.21 -5.62 -5.58
C GLU A 141 9.98 -6.71 -6.36
N SER A 142 9.62 -6.93 -7.63
CA SER A 142 10.35 -7.81 -8.53
C SER A 142 11.80 -7.34 -8.74
N GLY A 143 12.03 -6.03 -8.80
CA GLY A 143 13.37 -5.44 -8.83
C GLY A 143 14.21 -5.82 -7.61
N HIS A 144 13.64 -5.77 -6.41
CA HIS A 144 14.32 -6.22 -5.19
C HIS A 144 14.68 -7.70 -5.25
N PHE A 145 13.78 -8.55 -5.71
CA PHE A 145 14.00 -9.98 -5.88
C PHE A 145 15.09 -10.26 -6.92
N LEU A 146 14.95 -9.73 -8.14
CA LEU A 146 15.87 -9.95 -9.25
C LEU A 146 17.31 -9.50 -8.94
N ARG A 147 17.45 -8.46 -8.12
CA ARG A 147 18.73 -7.88 -7.66
C ARG A 147 19.20 -8.47 -6.34
N ARG A 148 18.45 -9.42 -5.76
CA ARG A 148 18.79 -10.08 -4.50
C ARG A 148 19.04 -9.08 -3.36
N HIS A 149 18.27 -7.98 -3.30
CA HIS A 149 18.51 -6.89 -2.36
C HIS A 149 18.44 -7.36 -0.91
N MET A 150 17.51 -8.25 -0.54
CA MET A 150 17.41 -8.78 0.81
C MET A 150 18.69 -9.53 1.20
N ILE A 151 19.22 -10.37 0.33
CA ILE A 151 20.46 -11.14 0.59
C ILE A 151 21.66 -10.19 0.73
N ARG A 152 21.74 -9.17 -0.15
CA ARG A 152 22.80 -8.17 -0.09
C ARG A 152 22.73 -7.35 1.21
N SER A 153 21.54 -6.89 1.58
CA SER A 153 21.30 -6.16 2.85
C SER A 153 21.68 -7.02 4.05
N TRP A 154 21.28 -8.29 4.06
CA TRP A 154 21.62 -9.22 5.13
C TRP A 154 23.14 -9.39 5.28
N ARG A 155 23.86 -9.61 4.17
CA ARG A 155 25.34 -9.73 4.18
C ARG A 155 26.02 -8.46 4.69
N ASP A 156 25.50 -7.28 4.34
CA ASP A 156 26.02 -5.99 4.79
C ASP A 156 25.78 -5.78 6.30
N GLN A 157 24.64 -6.18 6.80
CA GLN A 157 24.32 -6.10 8.23
C GLN A 157 25.14 -7.10 9.06
N ARG A 158 25.30 -8.34 8.57
CA ARG A 158 26.12 -9.36 9.23
C ARG A 158 27.55 -8.91 9.44
N LYS A 159 28.13 -8.11 8.54
CA LYS A 159 29.45 -7.52 8.69
C LYS A 159 29.53 -6.46 9.78
N LYS A 160 28.38 -5.91 10.20
CA LYS A 160 28.29 -4.76 11.13
C LYS A 160 27.73 -5.14 12.51
N THR A 161 27.07 -6.28 12.65
CA THR A 161 26.32 -6.69 13.84
C THR A 161 26.69 -8.10 14.27
N ASP A 162 26.71 -8.35 15.58
CA ASP A 162 27.00 -9.66 16.17
C ASP A 162 25.99 -10.71 15.66
N LEU A 163 26.50 -11.82 15.17
CA LEU A 163 25.77 -12.95 14.59
C LEU A 163 24.66 -13.50 15.51
N PHE A 164 24.83 -13.30 16.82
CA PHE A 164 23.90 -13.76 17.86
C PHE A 164 22.53 -13.10 17.80
N ALA A 165 22.47 -11.80 17.47
CA ALA A 165 21.20 -11.05 17.40
C ALA A 165 20.34 -11.50 16.21
N ILE A 166 20.96 -11.84 15.08
CA ILE A 166 20.26 -12.31 13.87
C ILE A 166 19.76 -13.75 14.08
N GLY A 167 20.57 -14.61 14.71
CA GLY A 167 20.20 -15.98 15.06
C GLY A 167 19.05 -16.05 16.07
N ALA A 168 19.03 -15.17 17.08
CA ALA A 168 17.95 -15.08 18.06
C ALA A 168 16.62 -14.61 17.43
N MET A 169 16.66 -13.74 16.41
CA MET A 169 15.48 -13.30 15.68
C MET A 169 14.95 -14.37 14.73
N ALA A 170 15.83 -15.10 14.03
CA ALA A 170 15.43 -16.26 13.23
C ALA A 170 14.84 -17.38 14.11
N ALA A 171 15.37 -17.58 15.32
CA ALA A 171 14.84 -18.51 16.31
C ALA A 171 13.48 -18.06 16.88
N SER A 172 13.18 -16.76 16.95
CA SER A 172 11.87 -16.25 17.41
C SER A 172 10.76 -16.55 16.40
N VAL A 173 11.08 -16.66 15.11
CA VAL A 173 10.17 -17.10 14.04
C VAL A 173 10.03 -18.61 14.02
N GLY A 174 11.14 -19.35 14.20
CA GLY A 174 11.13 -20.81 14.32
C GLY A 174 10.68 -21.31 15.71
N GLY A 175 10.73 -20.47 16.74
CA GLY A 175 10.31 -20.79 18.12
C GLY A 175 8.79 -20.84 18.33
N ALA A 176 8.00 -20.29 17.40
CA ALA A 176 6.56 -20.55 17.30
C ALA A 176 6.26 -22.03 16.92
N ALA A 177 7.26 -22.80 16.49
CA ALA A 177 7.18 -24.25 16.30
C ALA A 177 6.89 -25.06 17.58
N GLY A 178 6.78 -24.42 18.74
CA GLY A 178 6.34 -25.00 20.00
C GLY A 178 4.81 -25.17 20.15
N GLY A 179 4.02 -25.11 19.06
CA GLY A 179 2.62 -25.48 19.07
C GLY A 179 1.64 -24.42 19.61
N VAL A 180 2.06 -23.18 19.85
CA VAL A 180 1.17 -22.09 20.21
C VAL A 180 0.77 -21.33 18.95
N TYR A 181 -0.47 -21.50 18.48
CA TYR A 181 -1.07 -20.70 17.42
C TYR A 181 -1.23 -19.25 17.91
N LEU A 182 -0.39 -18.35 17.42
CA LEU A 182 -0.40 -16.95 17.81
C LEU A 182 -1.42 -16.10 17.02
N GLY A 183 -2.13 -16.74 16.08
CA GLY A 183 -3.06 -16.07 15.18
C GLY A 183 -2.38 -15.51 13.91
N ASP A 184 -3.11 -15.53 12.82
CA ASP A 184 -2.61 -15.21 11.47
C ASP A 184 -2.03 -13.79 11.35
N TYR A 185 -2.63 -12.80 12.05
CA TYR A 185 -2.11 -11.42 12.08
C TYR A 185 -0.73 -11.31 12.71
N VAL A 186 -0.46 -12.11 13.73
CA VAL A 186 0.84 -12.10 14.40
C VAL A 186 1.91 -12.69 13.51
N GLN A 187 1.59 -13.72 12.74
CA GLN A 187 2.51 -14.32 11.76
C GLN A 187 2.89 -13.32 10.66
N LEU A 188 1.91 -12.61 10.07
CA LEU A 188 2.17 -11.57 9.09
C LEU A 188 2.96 -10.39 9.67
N ALA A 189 2.68 -10.00 10.92
CA ALA A 189 3.43 -8.95 11.62
C ALA A 189 4.88 -9.39 11.89
N GLN A 190 5.11 -10.65 12.24
CA GLN A 190 6.46 -11.22 12.41
C GLN A 190 7.24 -11.18 11.11
N LEU A 191 6.63 -11.57 9.99
CA LEU A 191 7.26 -11.46 8.66
C LEU A 191 7.57 -10.01 8.29
N GLY A 192 6.66 -9.09 8.53
CA GLY A 192 6.90 -7.65 8.35
C GLY A 192 8.07 -7.15 9.23
N THR A 193 8.19 -7.67 10.46
CA THR A 193 9.30 -7.36 11.35
C THR A 193 10.61 -7.91 10.81
N ILE A 194 10.63 -9.15 10.30
CA ILE A 194 11.82 -9.73 9.67
C ILE A 194 12.25 -8.88 8.48
N LEU A 195 11.31 -8.51 7.61
CA LEU A 195 11.61 -7.65 6.46
C LEU A 195 12.13 -6.28 6.88
N SER A 196 11.59 -5.69 7.97
CA SER A 196 12.07 -4.40 8.46
C SER A 196 13.52 -4.43 8.96
N LEU A 197 14.02 -5.60 9.34
CA LEU A 197 15.43 -5.78 9.69
C LEU A 197 16.34 -5.71 8.45
N PHE A 198 15.80 -5.99 7.27
CA PHE A 198 16.50 -5.92 6.00
C PHE A 198 16.22 -4.59 5.26
N SER A 199 16.20 -3.47 6.00
CA SER A 199 15.98 -2.15 5.38
C SER A 199 16.93 -1.94 4.20
N TYR A 200 16.36 -1.56 3.06
CA TYR A 200 17.12 -1.34 1.84
C TYR A 200 17.87 -0.02 1.88
N SER A 201 19.08 0.00 1.32
CA SER A 201 19.81 1.25 1.14
C SER A 201 19.15 2.10 0.05
N ARG A 202 19.38 3.41 0.07
CA ARG A 202 18.89 4.31 -0.99
C ARG A 202 19.34 3.88 -2.40
N ALA A 203 20.51 3.29 -2.51
CA ALA A 203 21.01 2.76 -3.77
C ALA A 203 20.19 1.55 -4.25
N MET A 204 19.83 0.64 -3.34
CA MET A 204 18.98 -0.51 -3.64
C MET A 204 17.57 -0.08 -4.05
N GLU A 205 17.02 0.95 -3.39
CA GLU A 205 15.73 1.55 -3.78
C GLU A 205 15.77 2.15 -5.18
N ALA A 206 16.81 2.93 -5.48
CA ALA A 206 16.99 3.52 -6.82
C ALA A 206 17.18 2.45 -7.90
N GLU A 207 17.87 1.34 -7.57
CA GLU A 207 18.05 0.19 -8.45
C GLU A 207 16.73 -0.51 -8.73
N ALA A 208 15.89 -0.73 -7.69
CA ALA A 208 14.56 -1.32 -7.81
C ALA A 208 13.58 -0.41 -8.58
N ASP A 209 13.62 0.90 -8.33
CA ASP A 209 12.81 1.90 -9.05
C ASP A 209 13.15 1.95 -10.55
N ALA A 210 14.44 1.99 -10.89
CA ALA A 210 14.87 2.00 -12.29
C ALA A 210 14.53 0.69 -13.01
N MET A 211 14.66 -0.45 -12.31
CA MET A 211 14.25 -1.75 -12.84
C MET A 211 12.74 -1.81 -13.03
N GLY A 212 11.97 -1.42 -12.02
CA GLY A 212 10.51 -1.40 -12.06
C GLY A 212 9.98 -0.54 -13.21
N ALA A 213 10.51 0.68 -13.38
CA ALA A 213 10.12 1.56 -14.48
C ALA A 213 10.36 0.92 -15.87
N ARG A 214 11.47 0.17 -16.04
CA ARG A 214 11.75 -0.57 -17.27
C ARG A 214 10.75 -1.71 -17.47
N LEU A 215 10.54 -2.54 -16.45
CA LEU A 215 9.66 -3.70 -16.54
C LEU A 215 8.23 -3.31 -16.89
N ILE A 216 7.68 -2.25 -16.28
CA ILE A 216 6.32 -1.80 -16.64
C ILE A 216 6.26 -1.17 -18.02
N ALA A 217 7.31 -0.45 -18.45
CA ALA A 217 7.38 0.07 -19.82
C ALA A 217 7.41 -1.06 -20.86
N GLU A 218 8.22 -2.10 -20.63
CA GLU A 218 8.29 -3.29 -21.49
C GLU A 218 6.95 -4.03 -21.56
N ALA A 219 6.25 -4.13 -20.42
CA ALA A 219 4.90 -4.72 -20.34
C ALA A 219 3.80 -3.87 -20.95
N GLY A 220 4.08 -2.64 -21.41
CA GLY A 220 3.10 -1.77 -22.08
C GLY A 220 2.28 -0.89 -21.13
N TYR A 221 2.66 -0.79 -19.85
CA TYR A 221 2.06 0.14 -18.90
C TYR A 221 2.77 1.49 -18.90
N PRO A 222 2.05 2.61 -18.65
CA PRO A 222 2.67 3.93 -18.53
C PRO A 222 3.64 3.99 -17.35
N PRO A 223 4.95 4.22 -17.57
CA PRO A 223 5.94 4.23 -16.48
C PRO A 223 5.68 5.28 -15.39
N ILE A 224 5.04 6.39 -15.76
CA ILE A 224 4.68 7.48 -14.83
C ILE A 224 3.73 7.03 -13.70
N GLU A 225 3.02 5.91 -13.88
CA GLU A 225 2.06 5.42 -12.89
C GLU A 225 2.73 4.94 -11.59
N MET A 226 4.02 4.58 -11.62
CA MET A 226 4.79 4.36 -10.39
C MET A 226 4.87 5.65 -9.54
N ALA A 227 5.25 6.77 -10.16
CA ALA A 227 5.32 8.05 -9.46
C ALA A 227 3.94 8.53 -8.99
N ASN A 228 2.87 8.28 -9.78
CA ASN A 228 1.50 8.62 -9.43
C ASN A 228 1.01 7.85 -8.20
N ALA A 229 1.32 6.56 -8.10
CA ALA A 229 0.98 5.75 -6.91
C ALA A 229 1.61 6.32 -5.64
N TRP A 230 2.92 6.66 -5.68
CA TRP A 230 3.59 7.30 -4.55
C TRP A 230 3.00 8.68 -4.20
N GLY A 231 2.67 9.49 -5.19
CA GLY A 231 2.04 10.80 -4.98
C GLY A 231 0.68 10.68 -4.26
N GLN A 232 -0.10 9.65 -4.56
CA GLN A 232 -1.38 9.38 -3.88
C GLN A 232 -1.19 9.02 -2.41
N LEU A 233 -0.22 8.18 -2.11
CA LEU A 233 0.09 7.79 -0.72
C LEU A 233 0.56 8.97 0.11
N ILE A 234 1.43 9.81 -0.44
CA ILE A 234 1.86 11.05 0.22
C ILE A 234 0.66 11.95 0.50
N GLY A 235 -0.25 12.11 -0.46
CA GLY A 235 -1.46 12.90 -0.31
C GLY A 235 -2.39 12.36 0.77
N GLU A 236 -2.56 11.04 0.87
CA GLU A 236 -3.36 10.38 1.91
C GLU A 236 -2.75 10.60 3.30
N GLU A 237 -1.43 10.40 3.45
CA GLU A 237 -0.74 10.64 4.71
C GLU A 237 -0.81 12.10 5.16
N ASP A 238 -0.68 13.05 4.22
CA ASP A 238 -0.83 14.46 4.52
C ASP A 238 -2.24 14.81 4.96
N ALA A 239 -3.27 14.21 4.34
CA ALA A 239 -4.66 14.39 4.74
C ALA A 239 -4.91 13.82 6.15
N SER A 240 -4.39 12.64 6.43
CA SER A 240 -4.42 12.01 7.76
C SER A 240 -3.72 12.86 8.82
N ALA A 241 -2.50 13.32 8.54
CA ALA A 241 -1.70 14.13 9.45
C ALA A 241 -2.37 15.49 9.76
N ARG A 242 -2.90 16.17 8.74
CA ARG A 242 -3.67 17.42 8.90
C ARG A 242 -4.89 17.22 9.78
N TYR A 243 -5.65 16.15 9.52
CA TYR A 243 -6.85 15.84 10.30
C TYR A 243 -6.52 15.57 11.77
N ARG A 244 -5.50 14.77 12.04
CA ARG A 244 -5.07 14.43 13.41
C ARG A 244 -4.30 15.53 14.11
N ARG A 245 -3.91 16.60 13.41
CA ARG A 245 -2.98 17.65 13.91
C ARG A 245 -1.68 17.07 14.46
N LYS A 246 -1.19 15.99 13.86
CA LYS A 246 0.02 15.24 14.28
C LYS A 246 0.94 15.07 13.07
N ARG A 247 2.22 14.78 13.33
CA ARG A 247 3.16 14.37 12.28
C ARG A 247 2.66 13.08 11.60
N ARG A 248 3.13 12.81 10.38
CA ARG A 248 2.88 11.55 9.65
C ARG A 248 3.17 10.35 10.57
N ARG A 249 2.38 9.29 10.44
CA ARG A 249 2.64 8.03 11.14
C ARG A 249 3.96 7.43 10.65
N ARG A 250 4.75 6.86 11.56
CA ARG A 250 5.78 5.87 11.24
C ARG A 250 5.09 4.50 11.29
N GLY A 251 5.48 3.55 10.46
CA GLY A 251 4.91 2.19 10.44
C GLY A 251 4.07 1.91 9.20
N SER A 252 4.55 2.30 8.03
CA SER A 252 3.98 1.93 6.73
C SER A 252 5.09 1.39 5.83
N LEU A 253 4.78 1.09 4.57
CA LEU A 253 5.76 0.78 3.52
C LEU A 253 6.97 1.75 3.51
N PHE A 254 6.77 2.98 3.99
CA PHE A 254 7.83 4.01 4.11
C PHE A 254 8.90 3.70 5.16
N ASP A 255 8.68 2.76 6.08
CA ASP A 255 9.70 2.35 7.05
C ASP A 255 10.70 1.34 6.44
N THR A 256 10.23 0.53 5.51
CA THR A 256 11.10 -0.38 4.73
C THR A 256 11.70 0.30 3.51
N HIS A 257 11.03 1.33 2.96
CA HIS A 257 11.42 2.07 1.76
C HIS A 257 11.55 3.58 2.05
N PRO A 258 12.73 4.08 2.46
CA PRO A 258 12.89 5.44 2.96
C PRO A 258 12.70 6.55 1.93
N SER A 259 12.09 7.65 2.40
CA SER A 259 11.96 8.97 1.75
C SER A 259 11.03 9.11 0.54
N PRO A 260 9.70 9.28 0.80
CA PRO A 260 8.69 9.35 -0.28
C PRO A 260 8.84 10.53 -1.25
N THR A 261 9.23 11.72 -0.75
CA THR A 261 9.17 12.95 -1.58
C THR A 261 10.32 13.03 -2.60
N SER A 262 11.55 12.69 -2.20
CA SER A 262 12.68 12.63 -3.14
C SER A 262 12.49 11.50 -4.15
N ARG A 263 11.99 10.36 -3.69
CA ARG A 263 11.75 9.18 -4.52
C ARG A 263 10.70 9.44 -5.62
N MET A 264 9.66 10.21 -5.33
CA MET A 264 8.67 10.57 -6.36
C MET A 264 9.31 11.38 -7.52
N ALA A 265 10.24 12.28 -7.21
CA ALA A 265 10.97 13.03 -8.24
C ALA A 265 11.86 12.10 -9.10
N ASP A 266 12.59 11.20 -8.45
CA ASP A 266 13.45 10.22 -9.11
C ASP A 266 12.65 9.25 -10.00
N LEU A 267 11.49 8.78 -9.53
CA LEU A 267 10.57 7.94 -10.31
C LEU A 267 10.04 8.66 -11.56
N LYS A 268 9.75 9.96 -11.48
CA LYS A 268 9.34 10.75 -12.66
C LYS A 268 10.46 10.82 -13.71
N LEU A 269 11.71 10.99 -13.27
CA LEU A 269 12.87 11.00 -14.16
C LEU A 269 13.08 9.61 -14.79
N SER A 270 13.07 8.54 -13.99
CA SER A 270 13.17 7.17 -14.49
C SER A 270 12.05 6.83 -15.48
N ALA A 271 10.82 7.26 -15.19
CA ALA A 271 9.71 7.07 -16.10
C ALA A 271 9.93 7.78 -17.44
N ALA A 272 10.41 9.02 -17.42
CA ALA A 272 10.68 9.77 -18.64
C ALA A 272 11.80 9.12 -19.47
N GLU A 273 12.83 8.56 -18.84
CA GLU A 273 13.96 7.89 -19.52
C GLU A 273 13.52 6.60 -20.25
N VAL A 274 12.54 5.85 -19.71
CA VAL A 274 12.10 4.58 -20.30
C VAL A 274 10.86 4.70 -21.16
N THR A 275 10.18 5.85 -21.16
CA THR A 275 9.00 6.08 -22.00
C THR A 275 9.41 6.23 -23.46
N ALA A 276 9.03 5.26 -24.30
CA ALA A 276 9.33 5.30 -25.72
C ALA A 276 8.42 6.30 -26.45
N PRO A 277 8.97 7.25 -27.22
CA PRO A 277 8.15 8.17 -28.01
C PRO A 277 7.25 7.43 -29.00
N GLY A 278 5.98 7.82 -29.06
CA GLY A 278 5.01 7.23 -29.99
C GLY A 278 4.47 5.85 -29.62
N ARG A 279 4.96 5.22 -28.55
CA ARG A 279 4.40 3.97 -28.05
C ARG A 279 3.08 4.24 -27.30
N ALA A 280 2.04 3.49 -27.64
CA ALA A 280 0.81 3.47 -26.87
C ALA A 280 1.01 2.65 -25.60
N TYR A 281 0.54 3.18 -24.48
CA TYR A 281 0.55 2.54 -23.17
C TYR A 281 -0.89 2.40 -22.67
N ASP A 282 -1.21 1.27 -22.01
CA ASP A 282 -2.53 1.02 -21.39
C ASP A 282 -2.40 1.04 -19.87
N SER A 283 -3.15 1.91 -19.21
CA SER A 283 -3.21 1.91 -17.75
C SER A 283 -3.97 0.71 -17.17
N GLY A 284 -4.81 0.05 -17.98
CA GLY A 284 -5.64 -1.07 -17.54
C GLY A 284 -6.68 -0.71 -16.47
N ARG A 285 -7.09 0.58 -16.37
CA ARG A 285 -7.96 1.06 -15.29
C ARG A 285 -9.30 0.33 -15.23
N ALA A 286 -10.02 0.23 -16.34
CA ALA A 286 -11.33 -0.44 -16.37
C ALA A 286 -11.22 -1.93 -16.01
N ARG A 287 -10.20 -2.60 -16.51
CA ARG A 287 -9.90 -4.00 -16.20
C ARG A 287 -9.62 -4.18 -14.71
N TYR A 288 -8.77 -3.33 -14.12
CA TYR A 288 -8.46 -3.33 -12.71
C TYR A 288 -9.71 -3.19 -11.84
N LEU A 289 -10.51 -2.15 -12.08
CA LEU A 289 -11.72 -1.86 -11.31
C LEU A 289 -12.73 -3.01 -11.38
N SER A 290 -12.87 -3.66 -12.54
CA SER A 290 -13.71 -4.84 -12.71
C SER A 290 -13.21 -6.03 -11.87
N LYS A 291 -11.90 -6.28 -11.86
CA LYS A 291 -11.32 -7.42 -11.14
C LYS A 291 -11.37 -7.31 -9.62
N ILE A 292 -11.30 -6.10 -9.07
CA ILE A 292 -11.41 -5.89 -7.62
C ILE A 292 -12.85 -5.59 -7.15
N ALA A 293 -13.82 -5.56 -8.07
CA ALA A 293 -15.19 -5.13 -7.76
C ALA A 293 -15.84 -5.95 -6.64
N SER A 294 -15.65 -7.27 -6.63
CA SER A 294 -16.21 -8.18 -5.63
C SER A 294 -15.71 -7.94 -4.22
N ILE A 295 -14.43 -7.57 -4.06
CA ILE A 295 -13.80 -7.34 -2.76
C ILE A 295 -13.77 -5.87 -2.34
N ARG A 296 -14.12 -4.95 -3.24
CA ARG A 296 -14.05 -3.50 -2.98
C ARG A 296 -14.91 -3.04 -1.81
N PRO A 297 -16.16 -3.54 -1.62
CA PRO A 297 -16.96 -3.20 -0.43
C PRO A 297 -16.28 -3.59 0.88
N MET A 298 -15.71 -4.79 0.95
CA MET A 298 -14.96 -5.27 2.11
C MET A 298 -13.76 -4.36 2.41
N MET A 299 -12.96 -4.03 1.39
CA MET A 299 -11.79 -3.14 1.54
C MET A 299 -12.17 -1.74 2.03
N LEU A 300 -13.32 -1.21 1.57
CA LEU A 300 -13.82 0.09 2.02
C LEU A 300 -14.35 0.03 3.45
N ASP A 301 -15.00 -1.07 3.86
CA ASP A 301 -15.44 -1.28 5.24
C ASP A 301 -14.23 -1.29 6.19
N ASP A 302 -13.20 -2.04 5.84
CA ASP A 302 -11.94 -2.07 6.60
C ASP A 302 -11.31 -0.68 6.72
N GLN A 303 -11.24 0.07 5.62
CA GLN A 303 -10.66 1.41 5.60
C GLN A 303 -11.39 2.37 6.55
N VAL A 304 -12.71 2.37 6.56
CA VAL A 304 -13.46 3.26 7.47
C VAL A 304 -13.35 2.80 8.94
N ARG A 305 -13.22 1.51 9.18
CA ARG A 305 -12.99 0.95 10.54
C ARG A 305 -11.62 1.32 11.13
N LEU A 306 -10.63 1.66 10.30
CA LEU A 306 -9.36 2.23 10.79
C LEU A 306 -9.56 3.57 11.53
N ASN A 307 -10.72 4.18 11.39
CA ASN A 307 -11.14 5.43 12.03
C ASN A 307 -10.13 6.56 11.85
N ASP A 308 -9.65 6.71 10.62
CA ASP A 308 -8.87 7.86 10.16
C ASP A 308 -9.67 8.64 9.10
N PRO A 309 -10.55 9.55 9.52
CA PRO A 309 -11.42 10.29 8.60
C PRO A 309 -10.67 11.12 7.57
N GLY A 310 -9.45 11.60 7.90
CA GLY A 310 -8.62 12.36 6.95
C GLY A 310 -8.14 11.49 5.80
N ALA A 311 -7.60 10.33 6.10
CA ALA A 311 -7.17 9.34 5.10
C ALA A 311 -8.38 8.81 4.31
N SER A 312 -9.45 8.42 5.01
CA SER A 312 -10.64 7.83 4.37
C SER A 312 -11.33 8.81 3.41
N GLN A 313 -11.49 10.08 3.80
CA GLN A 313 -12.07 11.09 2.92
C GLN A 313 -11.19 11.36 1.69
N TYR A 314 -9.85 11.43 1.87
CA TYR A 314 -8.92 11.58 0.76
C TYR A 314 -9.04 10.40 -0.21
N LEU A 315 -9.08 9.18 0.31
CA LEU A 315 -9.20 7.98 -0.49
C LEU A 315 -10.53 7.92 -1.26
N LEU A 316 -11.66 8.21 -0.60
CA LEU A 316 -12.97 8.25 -1.26
C LEU A 316 -13.01 9.28 -2.41
N ASN A 317 -12.47 10.50 -2.18
CA ASN A 317 -12.34 11.51 -3.23
C ASN A 317 -11.46 11.03 -4.39
N THR A 318 -10.39 10.31 -4.09
CA THR A 318 -9.49 9.71 -5.08
C THR A 318 -10.18 8.62 -5.90
N LEU A 319 -10.98 7.77 -5.26
CA LEU A 319 -11.74 6.71 -5.91
C LEU A 319 -12.91 7.26 -6.75
N ALA A 320 -13.40 8.45 -6.41
CA ALA A 320 -14.49 9.14 -7.09
C ALA A 320 -14.05 10.03 -8.26
N LEU A 321 -12.80 9.93 -8.74
CA LEU A 321 -12.31 10.74 -9.87
C LEU A 321 -13.10 10.53 -11.17
N ASP A 322 -13.66 9.32 -11.37
CA ASP A 322 -14.55 9.03 -12.50
C ASP A 322 -16.03 9.32 -12.17
N GLY A 323 -16.30 9.94 -11.04
CA GLY A 323 -17.62 10.23 -10.51
C GLY A 323 -17.93 9.46 -9.23
N TRP A 324 -18.81 10.07 -8.43
CA TRP A 324 -19.36 9.41 -7.25
C TRP A 324 -20.41 8.38 -7.66
N ASN A 325 -20.52 7.32 -6.86
CA ASN A 325 -21.54 6.28 -7.00
C ASN A 325 -22.15 5.94 -5.63
N GLY A 326 -23.14 5.06 -5.60
CA GLY A 326 -23.87 4.70 -4.38
C GLY A 326 -22.97 4.07 -3.31
N LEU A 327 -22.05 3.22 -3.73
CA LEU A 327 -21.09 2.57 -2.81
C LEU A 327 -20.20 3.61 -2.11
N LEU A 328 -19.58 4.51 -2.88
CA LEU A 328 -18.67 5.53 -2.32
C LEU A 328 -19.42 6.53 -1.43
N ARG A 329 -20.64 6.91 -1.80
CA ARG A 329 -21.50 7.78 -0.97
C ARG A 329 -21.92 7.11 0.33
N TYR A 330 -22.21 5.82 0.29
CA TYR A 330 -22.49 5.05 1.50
C TYR A 330 -21.29 5.09 2.46
N TYR A 331 -20.08 4.80 1.99
CA TYR A 331 -18.88 4.84 2.84
C TYR A 331 -18.49 6.24 3.29
N GLU A 332 -18.79 7.27 2.54
CA GLU A 332 -18.69 8.66 3.02
C GLU A 332 -19.58 8.86 4.27
N GLY A 333 -20.81 8.37 4.24
CA GLY A 333 -21.70 8.37 5.42
C GLY A 333 -21.11 7.59 6.59
N GLU A 334 -20.52 6.42 6.34
CA GLU A 334 -19.88 5.60 7.37
C GLU A 334 -18.67 6.31 8.01
N VAL A 335 -17.89 7.08 7.25
CA VAL A 335 -16.81 7.92 7.80
C VAL A 335 -17.36 8.91 8.83
N TRP A 336 -18.46 9.61 8.52
CA TRP A 336 -19.08 10.55 9.45
C TRP A 336 -19.67 9.83 10.67
N ARG A 337 -20.41 8.75 10.45
CA ARG A 337 -21.00 7.95 11.51
C ARG A 337 -19.98 7.44 12.53
N LEU A 338 -18.85 6.89 12.05
CA LEU A 338 -17.79 6.36 12.92
C LEU A 338 -17.00 7.47 13.62
N ARG A 339 -16.82 8.62 12.97
CA ARG A 339 -16.18 9.78 13.61
C ARG A 339 -16.97 10.31 14.80
N SER A 340 -18.29 10.29 14.73
CA SER A 340 -19.22 10.59 15.83
C SER A 340 -18.97 11.91 16.58
N ARG A 341 -18.74 12.99 15.84
CA ARG A 341 -18.64 14.36 16.38
C ARG A 341 -19.95 15.12 16.18
N ALA A 342 -20.11 16.25 16.85
CA ALA A 342 -21.28 17.11 16.68
C ALA A 342 -21.50 17.44 15.19
N GLY A 343 -22.72 17.22 14.71
CA GLY A 343 -23.12 17.43 13.30
C GLY A 343 -22.78 16.27 12.35
N ASP A 344 -22.10 15.23 12.79
CA ASP A 344 -21.75 14.09 11.94
C ASP A 344 -22.94 13.20 11.62
N ASP A 345 -23.90 13.06 12.53
CA ASP A 345 -25.13 12.30 12.28
C ASP A 345 -25.90 12.90 11.08
N ALA A 346 -26.00 14.24 11.00
CA ALA A 346 -26.65 14.92 9.88
C ALA A 346 -25.87 14.74 8.57
N ARG A 347 -24.53 14.79 8.60
CA ARG A 347 -23.69 14.51 7.42
C ARG A 347 -23.82 13.09 6.95
N ALA A 348 -23.82 12.13 7.88
CA ALA A 348 -24.02 10.71 7.57
C ALA A 348 -25.40 10.49 6.92
N ALA A 349 -26.48 11.04 7.51
CA ALA A 349 -27.82 10.96 6.97
C ALA A 349 -27.91 11.52 5.54
N GLN A 350 -27.27 12.66 5.30
CA GLN A 350 -27.19 13.28 3.97
C GLN A 350 -26.46 12.37 2.96
N SER A 351 -25.29 11.82 3.34
CA SER A 351 -24.52 10.93 2.46
C SER A 351 -25.33 9.67 2.14
N TYR A 352 -26.05 9.07 3.11
CA TYR A 352 -26.91 7.92 2.87
C TYR A 352 -28.09 8.24 1.95
N ALA A 353 -28.74 9.39 2.14
CA ALA A 353 -29.81 9.84 1.26
C ALA A 353 -29.34 10.02 -0.19
N VAL A 354 -28.12 10.55 -0.39
CA VAL A 354 -27.51 10.65 -1.72
C VAL A 354 -27.15 9.26 -2.25
N ALA A 355 -26.62 8.36 -1.39
CA ALA A 355 -26.23 7.01 -1.80
C ALA A 355 -27.39 6.22 -2.38
N VAL A 356 -28.57 6.24 -1.74
CA VAL A 356 -29.75 5.47 -2.19
C VAL A 356 -30.39 6.01 -3.46
N ALA A 357 -29.99 7.18 -3.94
CA ALA A 357 -30.40 7.72 -5.23
C ALA A 357 -29.63 7.09 -6.41
N TYR A 358 -28.53 6.40 -6.15
CA TYR A 358 -27.76 5.69 -7.19
C TYR A 358 -28.26 4.26 -7.37
N PRO A 359 -28.26 3.73 -8.61
CA PRO A 359 -28.74 2.37 -8.88
C PRO A 359 -27.81 1.29 -8.28
N ASP A 360 -26.56 1.61 -8.02
CA ASP A 360 -25.53 0.73 -7.42
C ASP A 360 -25.42 0.90 -5.89
N ALA A 361 -26.41 1.53 -5.25
CA ALA A 361 -26.45 1.68 -3.79
C ALA A 361 -26.43 0.29 -3.12
N PRO A 362 -25.49 0.02 -2.21
CA PRO A 362 -25.47 -1.24 -1.50
C PRO A 362 -26.69 -1.38 -0.55
N PRO A 363 -27.14 -2.62 -0.22
CA PRO A 363 -28.26 -2.81 0.70
C PRO A 363 -28.09 -2.06 2.02
N GLU A 364 -26.88 -2.00 2.54
CA GLU A 364 -26.52 -1.32 3.78
C GLU A 364 -26.78 0.19 3.73
N ALA A 365 -26.71 0.82 2.54
CA ALA A 365 -27.09 2.22 2.38
C ALA A 365 -28.57 2.45 2.68
N TRP A 366 -29.45 1.58 2.20
CA TRP A 366 -30.88 1.62 2.50
C TRP A 366 -31.17 1.42 3.98
N ARG A 367 -30.45 0.49 4.63
CA ARG A 367 -30.56 0.30 6.09
C ARG A 367 -30.14 1.57 6.85
N SER A 368 -28.95 2.09 6.55
CA SER A 368 -28.42 3.26 7.24
C SER A 368 -29.26 4.51 7.01
N HIS A 369 -29.77 4.69 5.78
CA HIS A 369 -30.73 5.77 5.46
C HIS A 369 -32.01 5.63 6.26
N GLY A 370 -32.62 4.43 6.29
CA GLY A 370 -33.84 4.17 7.03
C GLY A 370 -33.69 4.40 8.55
N LEU A 371 -32.55 3.98 9.11
CA LEU A 371 -32.25 4.22 10.53
C LEU A 371 -32.05 5.72 10.84
N ALA A 372 -31.44 6.47 9.92
CA ALA A 372 -31.30 7.92 10.04
C ALA A 372 -32.68 8.62 10.02
N LEU A 373 -33.53 8.27 9.05
CA LEU A 373 -34.91 8.77 8.97
C LEU A 373 -35.74 8.46 10.22
N TYR A 374 -35.55 7.24 10.80
CA TYR A 374 -36.23 6.86 12.02
C TYR A 374 -35.82 7.75 13.21
N LYS A 375 -34.55 8.06 13.35
CA LYS A 375 -34.05 9.01 14.37
C LYS A 375 -34.61 10.43 14.18
N GLU A 376 -34.89 10.84 12.95
CA GLU A 376 -35.52 12.12 12.62
C GLU A 376 -37.03 12.15 12.81
N GLY A 377 -37.65 11.02 13.23
CA GLY A 377 -39.09 10.90 13.40
C GLY A 377 -39.89 10.72 12.09
N ARG A 378 -39.23 10.53 10.96
CA ARG A 378 -39.82 10.32 9.62
C ARG A 378 -40.20 8.85 9.41
N SER A 379 -41.09 8.34 10.26
CA SER A 379 -41.36 6.89 10.37
C SER A 379 -41.88 6.25 9.08
N GLY A 380 -42.69 6.94 8.27
CA GLY A 380 -43.17 6.38 7.00
C GLY A 380 -42.07 6.14 5.99
N GLU A 381 -41.17 7.10 5.83
CA GLU A 381 -40.04 7.01 4.93
C GLU A 381 -38.99 6.01 5.46
N ALA A 382 -38.79 5.98 6.78
CA ALA A 382 -37.93 5.00 7.43
C ALA A 382 -38.40 3.56 7.13
N LYS A 383 -39.69 3.25 7.27
CA LYS A 383 -40.27 1.95 6.95
C LYS A 383 -40.07 1.56 5.48
N ALA A 384 -40.24 2.52 4.55
CA ALA A 384 -40.02 2.28 3.13
C ALA A 384 -38.55 1.90 2.84
N ALA A 385 -37.58 2.67 3.38
CA ALA A 385 -36.16 2.42 3.20
C ALA A 385 -35.71 1.09 3.84
N LEU A 386 -36.12 0.82 5.08
CA LEU A 386 -35.82 -0.45 5.76
C LEU A 386 -36.49 -1.64 5.08
N GLY A 387 -37.71 -1.47 4.56
CA GLY A 387 -38.38 -2.48 3.74
C GLY A 387 -37.59 -2.82 2.46
N ARG A 388 -37.02 -1.80 1.82
CA ARG A 388 -36.13 -2.01 0.65
C ARG A 388 -34.88 -2.79 1.01
N TYR A 389 -34.24 -2.48 2.14
CA TYR A 389 -33.11 -3.26 2.66
C TYR A 389 -33.46 -4.74 2.85
N LEU A 390 -34.58 -5.03 3.52
CA LEU A 390 -35.04 -6.40 3.76
C LEU A 390 -35.34 -7.16 2.47
N GLN A 391 -35.83 -6.49 1.43
CA GLN A 391 -36.04 -7.10 0.11
C GLN A 391 -34.70 -7.48 -0.54
N MET A 392 -33.69 -6.60 -0.44
CA MET A 392 -32.37 -6.84 -1.03
C MET A 392 -31.55 -7.87 -0.24
N LYS A 393 -31.74 -7.95 1.09
CA LYS A 393 -30.95 -8.79 1.99
C LYS A 393 -31.82 -9.47 3.08
N PRO A 394 -32.73 -10.38 2.70
CA PRO A 394 -33.73 -10.95 3.61
C PRO A 394 -33.13 -11.82 4.73
N GLY A 395 -31.92 -12.37 4.48
CA GLY A 395 -31.15 -13.18 5.43
C GLY A 395 -30.08 -12.43 6.21
N ALA A 396 -30.10 -11.09 6.22
CA ALA A 396 -29.14 -10.33 6.99
C ALA A 396 -29.22 -10.64 8.50
N PRO A 397 -28.12 -10.66 9.25
CA PRO A 397 -28.11 -10.96 10.69
C PRO A 397 -29.03 -10.05 11.51
N ASP A 398 -29.22 -8.80 11.09
CA ASP A 398 -30.07 -7.81 11.72
C ASP A 398 -31.51 -7.76 11.16
N ALA A 399 -31.82 -8.58 10.15
CA ALA A 399 -33.17 -8.60 9.55
C ALA A 399 -34.32 -8.83 10.56
N PRO A 400 -34.20 -9.69 11.58
CA PRO A 400 -35.24 -9.83 12.58
C PRO A 400 -35.54 -8.53 13.34
N PHE A 401 -34.52 -7.80 13.73
CA PHE A 401 -34.64 -6.50 14.38
C PHE A 401 -35.28 -5.44 13.46
N ILE A 402 -34.82 -5.38 12.23
CA ILE A 402 -35.33 -4.42 11.23
C ILE A 402 -36.81 -4.72 10.91
N ARG A 403 -37.24 -5.99 10.85
CA ARG A 403 -38.64 -6.36 10.65
C ARG A 403 -39.56 -5.81 11.75
N GLN A 404 -39.12 -5.80 13.02
CA GLN A 404 -39.90 -5.21 14.12
C GLN A 404 -40.07 -3.69 13.96
N MET A 405 -39.11 -3.00 13.32
CA MET A 405 -39.22 -1.56 13.07
C MET A 405 -40.15 -1.23 11.89
N VAL A 406 -40.28 -2.13 10.94
CA VAL A 406 -41.13 -1.96 9.74
C VAL A 406 -42.59 -2.39 10.02
N GLY A 407 -42.77 -3.40 10.84
CA GLY A 407 -44.02 -4.06 11.27
C GLY A 407 -45.06 -3.24 11.71
#